data_1fe9849f0edbc1818917e6dc5e8f20d5
#
_entry.id   1fe9849f0edbc1818917e6dc5e8f20d5
#
_cell.length_a   1.000
_cell.length_b   1.000
_cell.length_c   1.000
_cell.angle_alpha   90.00
_cell.angle_beta   90.00
_cell.angle_gamma   90.00
#
_symmetry.space_group_name_H-M   'P 1'
#
loop_
_entity.id
_entity.type
_entity.pdbx_description
1 polymer ?
#
loop_
_entity_poly.entity_id
_entity_poly.type
_entity_poly.pdbx_seq_one_letter_code
_entity_poly.pdbx_strand_id
1 'polypeptide(L)'
;MSTPESHSLAIRALKASLTHPSHFDFQDLTASDPIQALRKSDPEWYELLEIFNADTLDDYNDFLESHESFLADSGLNADILYRKMRLLTLASLAASTPSRSLPYAHVARALQVPGEDVEMWVIDVIRAGLVEGKLSQLNQTFLIHRSTYRVFGEKQWTEVQGRLDTWRGSLNGVLEVVRNERIKMVGERERELREMEGRVNGGGGAGGGGGGGRGMGGGRNGTAAGRDFDMGMD
;
A
#
# COMPACT_ATOMS: atom_id res chain seq x y z
N MET A 1 -11.09 -18.00 36.34
CA MET A 1 -10.72 -19.44 36.45
C MET A 1 -11.23 -20.13 35.21
N SER A 2 -10.33 -20.66 34.38
CA SER A 2 -10.75 -21.45 33.21
C SER A 2 -11.26 -22.81 33.69
N THR A 3 -12.44 -23.19 33.22
CA THR A 3 -12.97 -24.54 33.45
C THR A 3 -12.19 -25.54 32.59
N PRO A 4 -12.06 -26.81 32.97
CA PRO A 4 -11.37 -27.80 32.13
C PRO A 4 -11.96 -27.94 30.74
N GLU A 5 -13.24 -27.64 30.59
CA GLU A 5 -13.92 -27.60 29.29
C GLU A 5 -13.45 -26.42 28.43
N SER A 6 -13.29 -25.22 29.00
CA SER A 6 -12.80 -24.05 28.26
C SER A 6 -11.34 -24.23 27.81
N HIS A 7 -10.51 -24.89 28.60
CA HIS A 7 -9.15 -25.24 28.25
C HIS A 7 -9.08 -26.20 27.06
N SER A 8 -9.85 -27.30 27.09
CA SER A 8 -9.89 -28.27 25.99
C SER A 8 -10.43 -27.64 24.69
N LEU A 9 -11.42 -26.74 24.80
CA LEU A 9 -11.96 -25.97 23.67
C LEU A 9 -10.93 -25.01 23.08
N ALA A 10 -10.15 -24.34 23.93
CA ALA A 10 -9.10 -23.43 23.50
C ALA A 10 -8.01 -24.15 22.67
N ILE A 11 -7.50 -25.29 23.16
CA ILE A 11 -6.51 -26.10 22.42
C ILE A 11 -7.10 -26.60 21.10
N ARG A 12 -8.36 -27.07 21.12
CA ARG A 12 -9.02 -27.55 19.90
C ARG A 12 -9.23 -26.44 18.87
N ALA A 13 -9.63 -25.24 19.30
CA ALA A 13 -9.80 -24.09 18.44
C ALA A 13 -8.46 -23.65 17.83
N LEU A 14 -7.40 -23.59 18.63
CA LEU A 14 -6.06 -23.26 18.23
C LEU A 14 -5.54 -24.27 17.20
N LYS A 15 -5.68 -25.57 17.47
CA LYS A 15 -5.31 -26.64 16.55
C LYS A 15 -6.05 -26.56 15.23
N ALA A 16 -7.37 -26.34 15.26
CA ALA A 16 -8.18 -26.18 14.07
C ALA A 16 -7.76 -24.94 13.24
N SER A 17 -7.48 -23.83 13.90
CA SER A 17 -7.01 -22.59 13.26
C SER A 17 -5.63 -22.75 12.60
N LEU A 18 -4.68 -23.38 13.30
CA LEU A 18 -3.35 -23.65 12.76
C LEU A 18 -3.37 -24.61 11.58
N THR A 19 -4.22 -25.63 11.61
CA THR A 19 -4.30 -26.65 10.56
C THR A 19 -5.10 -26.17 9.34
N HIS A 20 -6.00 -25.19 9.51
CA HIS A 20 -6.85 -24.73 8.40
C HIS A 20 -6.03 -24.00 7.33
N PRO A 21 -6.06 -24.41 6.06
CA PRO A 21 -5.12 -23.93 5.03
C PRO A 21 -5.30 -22.46 4.63
N SER A 22 -6.48 -21.88 4.80
CA SER A 22 -6.79 -20.50 4.40
C SER A 22 -6.99 -19.54 5.59
N HIS A 23 -6.71 -19.98 6.81
CA HIS A 23 -6.82 -19.12 7.99
C HIS A 23 -5.44 -18.57 8.35
N PHE A 24 -5.24 -17.27 8.20
CA PHE A 24 -3.95 -16.59 8.40
C PHE A 24 -4.01 -15.47 9.44
N ASP A 25 -5.20 -15.15 9.96
CA ASP A 25 -5.39 -14.14 10.99
C ASP A 25 -5.58 -14.81 12.37
N PHE A 26 -4.67 -14.50 13.28
CA PHE A 26 -4.65 -15.07 14.63
C PHE A 26 -4.91 -14.02 15.71
N GLN A 27 -5.15 -12.75 15.35
CA GLN A 27 -5.32 -11.66 16.32
C GLN A 27 -6.52 -11.89 17.25
N ASP A 28 -7.64 -12.28 16.70
CA ASP A 28 -8.86 -12.54 17.49
C ASP A 28 -8.66 -13.70 18.47
N LEU A 29 -7.89 -14.71 18.06
CA LEU A 29 -7.55 -15.84 18.94
C LEU A 29 -6.66 -15.42 20.08
N THR A 30 -5.61 -14.64 19.80
CA THR A 30 -4.70 -14.14 20.85
C THR A 30 -5.41 -13.22 21.84
N ALA A 31 -6.43 -12.48 21.43
CA ALA A 31 -7.24 -11.61 22.29
C ALA A 31 -8.22 -12.39 23.21
N SER A 32 -8.46 -13.67 22.95
CA SER A 32 -9.43 -14.48 23.67
C SER A 32 -8.93 -14.89 25.06
N ASP A 33 -9.74 -14.65 26.11
CA ASP A 33 -9.39 -15.01 27.50
C ASP A 33 -8.99 -16.48 27.71
N PRO A 34 -9.69 -17.49 27.12
CA PRO A 34 -9.29 -18.89 27.26
C PRO A 34 -7.91 -19.19 26.66
N ILE A 35 -7.56 -18.53 25.56
CA ILE A 35 -6.24 -18.67 24.91
C ILE A 35 -5.17 -17.97 25.76
N GLN A 36 -5.45 -16.79 26.30
CA GLN A 36 -4.54 -16.10 27.25
C GLN A 36 -4.27 -16.93 28.51
N ALA A 37 -5.23 -17.72 28.96
CA ALA A 37 -5.05 -18.64 30.07
C ALA A 37 -4.04 -19.76 29.76
N LEU A 38 -3.90 -20.18 28.47
CA LEU A 38 -2.92 -21.19 28.03
C LEU A 38 -1.48 -20.75 28.28
N ARG A 39 -1.20 -19.46 28.32
CA ARG A 39 0.13 -18.94 28.66
C ARG A 39 0.69 -19.50 29.97
N LYS A 40 -0.19 -19.87 30.90
CA LYS A 40 0.21 -20.43 32.21
C LYS A 40 0.07 -21.95 32.29
N SER A 41 -0.92 -22.53 31.60
CA SER A 41 -1.22 -23.96 31.64
C SER A 41 -0.39 -24.76 30.63
N ASP A 42 -0.29 -24.23 29.41
CA ASP A 42 0.39 -24.88 28.29
C ASP A 42 1.17 -23.83 27.48
N PRO A 43 2.34 -23.41 27.98
CA PRO A 43 3.12 -22.33 27.38
C PRO A 43 3.53 -22.64 25.95
N GLU A 44 3.78 -23.90 25.60
CA GLU A 44 4.18 -24.34 24.26
C GLU A 44 3.12 -24.02 23.19
N TRP A 45 1.82 -24.23 23.53
CA TRP A 45 0.72 -23.87 22.64
C TRP A 45 0.60 -22.37 22.43
N TYR A 46 0.82 -21.62 23.50
CA TYR A 46 0.76 -20.16 23.44
C TYR A 46 1.94 -19.58 22.64
N GLU A 47 3.14 -20.09 22.87
CA GLU A 47 4.35 -19.71 22.13
C GLU A 47 4.21 -19.99 20.64
N LEU A 48 3.72 -21.20 20.27
CA LEU A 48 3.44 -21.52 18.87
C LEU A 48 2.45 -20.53 18.25
N LEU A 49 1.40 -20.12 18.97
CA LEU A 49 0.45 -19.14 18.50
C LEU A 49 1.10 -17.75 18.30
N GLU A 50 1.95 -17.31 19.23
CA GLU A 50 2.68 -16.02 19.10
C GLU A 50 3.57 -16.02 17.87
N ILE A 51 4.29 -17.11 17.60
CA ILE A 51 5.12 -17.27 16.41
C ILE A 51 4.26 -17.14 15.14
N PHE A 52 3.12 -17.83 15.06
CA PHE A 52 2.22 -17.71 13.92
C PHE A 52 1.53 -16.35 13.83
N ASN A 53 1.43 -15.61 14.90
CA ASN A 53 0.83 -14.27 14.90
C ASN A 53 1.81 -13.18 14.43
N ALA A 54 3.07 -13.19 14.91
CA ALA A 54 3.98 -12.05 14.75
C ALA A 54 5.36 -12.41 14.17
N ASP A 55 5.89 -13.61 14.47
CA ASP A 55 7.28 -13.94 14.24
C ASP A 55 7.58 -14.54 12.86
N THR A 56 8.82 -14.90 12.60
CA THR A 56 9.31 -15.33 11.28
C THR A 56 9.53 -16.85 11.22
N LEU A 57 10.00 -17.33 10.06
CA LEU A 57 10.35 -18.73 9.88
C LEU A 57 11.53 -19.16 10.76
N ASP A 58 12.47 -18.24 11.04
CA ASP A 58 13.64 -18.53 11.88
C ASP A 58 13.19 -18.82 13.30
N ASP A 59 12.30 -18.00 13.87
CA ASP A 59 11.73 -18.19 15.20
C ASP A 59 10.94 -19.52 15.30
N TYR A 60 10.25 -19.89 14.20
CA TYR A 60 9.56 -21.17 14.14
C TYR A 60 10.51 -22.36 14.12
N ASN A 61 11.65 -22.26 13.44
CA ASN A 61 12.68 -23.30 13.45
C ASN A 61 13.30 -23.44 14.85
N ASP A 62 13.61 -22.33 15.52
CA ASP A 62 14.14 -22.33 16.89
C ASP A 62 13.16 -23.01 17.87
N PHE A 63 11.85 -22.76 17.68
CA PHE A 63 10.81 -23.43 18.44
C PHE A 63 10.81 -24.94 18.19
N LEU A 64 10.93 -25.39 16.93
CA LEU A 64 10.97 -26.82 16.60
C LEU A 64 12.18 -27.52 17.17
N GLU A 65 13.35 -26.87 17.19
CA GLU A 65 14.57 -27.39 17.79
C GLU A 65 14.42 -27.53 19.33
N SER A 66 13.72 -26.59 19.94
CA SER A 66 13.48 -26.61 21.42
C SER A 66 12.42 -27.63 21.83
N HIS A 67 11.46 -27.96 20.94
CA HIS A 67 10.28 -28.79 21.22
C HIS A 67 10.09 -29.88 20.17
N GLU A 68 11.09 -30.74 19.98
CA GLU A 68 11.13 -31.76 18.90
C GLU A 68 9.91 -32.70 18.88
N SER A 69 9.40 -33.11 20.03
CA SER A 69 8.28 -34.05 20.13
C SER A 69 6.89 -33.37 20.08
N PHE A 70 6.82 -32.06 20.32
CA PHE A 70 5.56 -31.35 20.54
C PHE A 70 4.58 -31.49 19.36
N LEU A 71 5.04 -31.36 18.12
CA LEU A 71 4.16 -31.47 16.94
C LEU A 71 3.59 -32.90 16.80
N ALA A 72 4.41 -33.91 17.07
CA ALA A 72 3.98 -35.30 17.01
C ALA A 72 2.95 -35.62 18.12
N ASP A 73 3.22 -35.21 19.35
CA ASP A 73 2.37 -35.41 20.52
C ASP A 73 1.04 -34.67 20.38
N SER A 74 1.09 -33.47 19.83
CA SER A 74 -0.10 -32.67 19.56
C SER A 74 -0.88 -33.12 18.31
N GLY A 75 -0.33 -34.03 17.50
CA GLY A 75 -0.94 -34.51 16.24
C GLY A 75 -1.12 -33.41 15.20
N LEU A 76 -0.19 -32.43 15.16
CA LEU A 76 -0.13 -31.41 14.14
C LEU A 76 0.70 -31.89 12.96
N ASN A 77 0.29 -31.53 11.74
CA ASN A 77 1.08 -31.84 10.55
C ASN A 77 2.14 -30.78 10.34
N ALA A 78 3.42 -31.17 10.49
CA ALA A 78 4.56 -30.29 10.34
C ALA A 78 4.63 -29.62 8.96
N ASP A 79 4.34 -30.36 7.87
CA ASP A 79 4.43 -29.83 6.51
C ASP A 79 3.42 -28.69 6.26
N ILE A 80 2.19 -28.86 6.78
CA ILE A 80 1.13 -27.84 6.67
C ILE A 80 1.53 -26.57 7.43
N LEU A 81 2.05 -26.72 8.65
CA LEU A 81 2.49 -25.61 9.48
C LEU A 81 3.70 -24.91 8.87
N TYR A 82 4.68 -25.65 8.38
CA TYR A 82 5.88 -25.12 7.75
C TYR A 82 5.53 -24.31 6.48
N ARG A 83 4.66 -24.87 5.63
CA ARG A 83 4.14 -24.15 4.46
C ARG A 83 3.43 -22.87 4.85
N LYS A 84 2.55 -22.93 5.85
CA LYS A 84 1.80 -21.77 6.36
C LYS A 84 2.75 -20.70 6.88
N MET A 85 3.76 -21.10 7.65
CA MET A 85 4.75 -20.19 8.21
C MET A 85 5.56 -19.48 7.12
N ARG A 86 5.96 -20.19 6.06
CA ARG A 86 6.60 -19.56 4.90
C ARG A 86 5.74 -18.49 4.24
N LEU A 87 4.44 -18.76 4.04
CA LEU A 87 3.52 -17.78 3.46
C LEU A 87 3.37 -16.54 4.35
N LEU A 88 3.27 -16.73 5.67
CA LEU A 88 3.19 -15.65 6.64
C LEU A 88 4.49 -14.83 6.71
N THR A 89 5.65 -15.48 6.67
CA THR A 89 6.95 -14.82 6.64
C THR A 89 7.10 -13.97 5.37
N LEU A 90 6.69 -14.48 4.21
CA LEU A 90 6.71 -13.71 2.96
C LEU A 90 5.76 -12.51 3.01
N ALA A 91 4.57 -12.67 3.60
CA ALA A 91 3.64 -11.57 3.79
C ALA A 91 4.21 -10.48 4.71
N SER A 92 4.86 -10.87 5.82
CA SER A 92 5.54 -9.93 6.74
C SER A 92 6.70 -9.20 6.06
N LEU A 93 7.51 -9.93 5.27
CA LEU A 93 8.61 -9.35 4.50
C LEU A 93 8.10 -8.35 3.46
N ALA A 94 7.02 -8.69 2.76
CA ALA A 94 6.38 -7.78 1.80
C ALA A 94 5.82 -6.53 2.48
N ALA A 95 5.21 -6.68 3.66
CA ALA A 95 4.66 -5.56 4.43
C ALA A 95 5.75 -4.62 4.97
N SER A 96 6.91 -5.19 5.36
CA SER A 96 8.05 -4.43 5.91
C SER A 96 8.95 -3.79 4.85
N THR A 97 8.70 -4.01 3.55
CA THR A 97 9.53 -3.50 2.46
C THR A 97 9.01 -2.13 1.96
N PRO A 98 9.64 -0.99 2.31
CA PRO A 98 9.16 0.34 1.94
C PRO A 98 9.23 0.63 0.44
N SER A 99 10.25 0.05 -0.23
CA SER A 99 10.48 0.23 -1.67
C SER A 99 9.42 -0.44 -2.54
N ARG A 100 8.59 -1.31 -1.98
CA ARG A 100 7.63 -2.15 -2.69
C ARG A 100 8.25 -3.01 -3.81
N SER A 101 9.56 -3.16 -3.80
CA SER A 101 10.32 -4.00 -4.72
C SER A 101 11.18 -4.96 -3.91
N LEU A 102 10.89 -6.24 -3.98
CA LEU A 102 11.51 -7.28 -3.17
C LEU A 102 12.32 -8.20 -4.08
N PRO A 103 13.68 -8.17 -4.00
CA PRO A 103 14.54 -9.06 -4.77
C PRO A 103 14.32 -10.55 -4.42
N TYR A 104 14.38 -11.43 -5.40
CA TYR A 104 14.22 -12.88 -5.18
C TYR A 104 15.25 -13.44 -4.20
N ALA A 105 16.47 -12.94 -4.21
CA ALA A 105 17.50 -13.35 -3.26
C ALA A 105 17.10 -13.08 -1.78
N HIS A 106 16.35 -12.01 -1.50
CA HIS A 106 15.83 -11.74 -0.16
C HIS A 106 14.71 -12.71 0.21
N VAL A 107 13.82 -13.00 -0.74
CA VAL A 107 12.75 -13.99 -0.54
C VAL A 107 13.33 -15.38 -0.29
N ALA A 108 14.26 -15.82 -1.13
CA ALA A 108 14.93 -17.12 -1.01
C ALA A 108 15.57 -17.30 0.38
N ARG A 109 16.25 -16.28 0.86
CA ARG A 109 16.89 -16.28 2.18
C ARG A 109 15.86 -16.34 3.31
N ALA A 110 14.83 -15.49 3.27
CA ALA A 110 13.83 -15.41 4.34
C ALA A 110 12.95 -16.67 4.42
N LEU A 111 12.69 -17.34 3.29
CA LEU A 111 11.92 -18.58 3.24
C LEU A 111 12.78 -19.84 3.32
N GLN A 112 14.10 -19.69 3.28
CA GLN A 112 15.05 -20.81 3.25
C GLN A 112 14.72 -21.79 2.11
N VAL A 113 14.56 -21.24 0.87
CA VAL A 113 14.23 -21.99 -0.33
C VAL A 113 15.22 -21.69 -1.45
N PRO A 114 15.41 -22.62 -2.41
CA PRO A 114 16.17 -22.35 -3.62
C PRO A 114 15.59 -21.16 -4.41
N GLY A 115 16.47 -20.42 -5.11
CA GLY A 115 16.04 -19.26 -5.90
C GLY A 115 15.03 -19.58 -6.99
N GLU A 116 15.08 -20.80 -7.54
CA GLU A 116 14.15 -21.32 -8.55
C GLU A 116 12.72 -21.50 -8.03
N ASP A 117 12.55 -21.76 -6.73
CA ASP A 117 11.26 -21.96 -6.10
C ASP A 117 10.58 -20.65 -5.67
N VAL A 118 11.29 -19.53 -5.69
CA VAL A 118 10.78 -18.23 -5.21
C VAL A 118 9.49 -17.82 -5.92
N GLU A 119 9.44 -17.99 -7.24
CA GLU A 119 8.24 -17.61 -8.00
C GLU A 119 7.02 -18.41 -7.59
N MET A 120 7.18 -19.71 -7.34
CA MET A 120 6.12 -20.57 -6.86
C MET A 120 5.57 -20.09 -5.50
N TRP A 121 6.46 -19.75 -4.57
CA TRP A 121 6.05 -19.24 -3.25
C TRP A 121 5.39 -17.87 -3.33
N VAL A 122 5.84 -16.99 -4.23
CA VAL A 122 5.19 -15.70 -4.46
C VAL A 122 3.79 -15.90 -5.07
N ILE A 123 3.62 -16.84 -6.00
CA ILE A 123 2.30 -17.17 -6.55
C ILE A 123 1.39 -17.72 -5.44
N ASP A 124 1.91 -18.58 -4.58
CA ASP A 124 1.14 -19.16 -3.48
C ASP A 124 0.69 -18.10 -2.46
N VAL A 125 1.53 -17.12 -2.12
CA VAL A 125 1.14 -16.03 -1.20
C VAL A 125 0.10 -15.09 -1.82
N ILE A 126 0.17 -14.87 -3.15
CA ILE A 126 -0.85 -14.10 -3.88
C ILE A 126 -2.18 -14.89 -3.90
N ARG A 127 -2.15 -16.18 -4.15
CA ARG A 127 -3.35 -17.05 -4.10
C ARG A 127 -3.97 -17.11 -2.71
N ALA A 128 -3.15 -17.04 -1.67
CA ALA A 128 -3.62 -16.97 -0.30
C ALA A 128 -4.25 -15.61 0.06
N GLY A 129 -4.16 -14.61 -0.84
CA GLY A 129 -4.73 -13.27 -0.63
C GLY A 129 -3.95 -12.41 0.37
N LEU A 130 -2.75 -12.83 0.78
CA LEU A 130 -1.93 -12.11 1.76
C LEU A 130 -1.17 -10.94 1.14
N VAL A 131 -0.79 -11.05 -0.13
CA VAL A 131 -0.06 -10.04 -0.88
C VAL A 131 -0.62 -9.95 -2.29
N GLU A 132 -0.65 -8.75 -2.86
CA GLU A 132 -0.94 -8.51 -4.27
C GLU A 132 0.29 -7.89 -4.93
N GLY A 133 0.62 -8.33 -6.15
CA GLY A 133 1.80 -7.82 -6.84
C GLY A 133 2.04 -8.44 -8.19
N LYS A 134 3.18 -8.10 -8.78
CA LYS A 134 3.65 -8.60 -10.07
C LYS A 134 5.07 -9.16 -9.95
N LEU A 135 5.33 -10.25 -10.61
CA LEU A 135 6.66 -10.83 -10.74
C LEU A 135 7.37 -10.23 -11.95
N SER A 136 8.60 -9.79 -11.78
CA SER A 136 9.51 -9.38 -12.85
C SER A 136 10.64 -10.40 -12.94
N GLN A 137 10.52 -11.35 -13.86
CA GLN A 137 11.54 -12.38 -14.08
C GLN A 137 12.85 -11.78 -14.60
N LEU A 138 12.75 -10.74 -15.45
CA LEU A 138 13.92 -10.06 -16.00
C LEU A 138 14.78 -9.42 -14.91
N ASN A 139 14.14 -8.78 -13.93
CA ASN A 139 14.81 -8.08 -12.84
C ASN A 139 14.95 -8.96 -11.59
N GLN A 140 14.43 -10.18 -11.61
CA GLN A 140 14.35 -11.08 -10.46
C GLN A 140 13.79 -10.38 -9.19
N THR A 141 12.70 -9.66 -9.37
CA THR A 141 12.06 -8.88 -8.32
C THR A 141 10.55 -9.13 -8.26
N PHE A 142 10.01 -9.11 -7.06
CA PHE A 142 8.59 -9.08 -6.80
C PHE A 142 8.15 -7.65 -6.50
N LEU A 143 7.28 -7.09 -7.33
CA LEU A 143 6.72 -5.74 -7.19
C LEU A 143 5.42 -5.83 -6.39
N ILE A 144 5.43 -5.27 -5.19
CA ILE A 144 4.32 -5.35 -4.22
C ILE A 144 3.37 -4.18 -4.47
N HIS A 145 2.11 -4.48 -4.76
CA HIS A 145 1.04 -3.49 -4.86
C HIS A 145 0.33 -3.28 -3.53
N ARG A 146 0.03 -4.40 -2.84
CA ARG A 146 -0.65 -4.43 -1.56
C ARG A 146 -0.12 -5.58 -0.72
N SER A 147 0.00 -5.37 0.58
CA SER A 147 0.33 -6.40 1.56
C SER A 147 -0.60 -6.30 2.77
N THR A 148 -0.91 -7.44 3.37
CA THR A 148 -1.68 -7.50 4.61
C THR A 148 -0.72 -7.56 5.79
N TYR A 149 -0.91 -6.70 6.77
CA TYR A 149 -0.17 -6.77 8.04
C TYR A 149 -0.75 -7.89 8.89
N ARG A 150 0.12 -8.73 9.45
CA ARG A 150 -0.28 -9.78 10.40
C ARG A 150 -0.66 -9.19 11.76
N VAL A 151 0.10 -8.22 12.21
CA VAL A 151 -0.16 -7.48 13.46
C VAL A 151 -0.23 -6.00 13.13
N PHE A 152 -1.29 -5.34 13.59
CA PHE A 152 -1.47 -3.92 13.43
C PHE A 152 -1.22 -3.22 14.77
N GLY A 153 0.02 -2.81 14.98
CA GLY A 153 0.47 -2.15 16.21
C GLY A 153 0.75 -0.66 16.05
N GLU A 154 1.38 -0.07 17.05
CA GLU A 154 1.69 1.36 17.11
C GLU A 154 2.55 1.85 15.92
N LYS A 155 3.50 1.03 15.46
CA LYS A 155 4.33 1.35 14.29
C LYS A 155 3.50 1.52 13.01
N GLN A 156 2.54 0.64 12.78
CA GLN A 156 1.66 0.69 11.62
C GLN A 156 0.71 1.89 11.70
N TRP A 157 0.20 2.23 12.90
CA TRP A 157 -0.58 3.43 13.12
C TRP A 157 0.21 4.69 12.81
N THR A 158 1.46 4.78 13.25
CA THR A 158 2.34 5.91 12.95
C THR A 158 2.62 6.04 11.45
N GLU A 159 2.81 4.92 10.75
CA GLU A 159 2.99 4.91 9.30
C GLU A 159 1.73 5.40 8.57
N VAL A 160 0.55 4.93 8.96
CA VAL A 160 -0.74 5.39 8.41
C VAL A 160 -0.93 6.88 8.64
N GLN A 161 -0.65 7.36 9.85
CA GLN A 161 -0.71 8.78 10.18
C GLN A 161 0.19 9.61 9.26
N GLY A 162 1.46 9.22 9.09
CA GLY A 162 2.40 9.91 8.21
C GLY A 162 1.93 9.95 6.74
N ARG A 163 1.34 8.87 6.24
CA ARG A 163 0.76 8.82 4.89
C ARG A 163 -0.46 9.74 4.75
N LEU A 164 -1.34 9.77 5.75
CA LEU A 164 -2.50 10.67 5.77
C LEU A 164 -2.09 12.14 5.83
N ASP A 165 -1.08 12.49 6.62
CA ASP A 165 -0.54 13.85 6.71
C ASP A 165 0.07 14.29 5.38
N THR A 166 0.82 13.42 4.70
CA THR A 166 1.35 13.67 3.36
C THR A 166 0.21 13.89 2.34
N TRP A 167 -0.81 13.07 2.37
CA TRP A 167 -1.99 13.24 1.51
C TRP A 167 -2.70 14.55 1.78
N ARG A 168 -2.91 14.89 3.03
CA ARG A 168 -3.53 16.14 3.45
C ARG A 168 -2.73 17.36 2.95
N GLY A 169 -1.39 17.30 3.05
CA GLY A 169 -0.50 18.32 2.53
C GLY A 169 -0.64 18.49 1.01
N SER A 170 -0.61 17.40 0.25
CA SER A 170 -0.81 17.38 -1.20
C SER A 170 -2.16 17.97 -1.61
N LEU A 171 -3.25 17.54 -0.98
CA LEU A 171 -4.60 18.04 -1.26
C LEU A 171 -4.73 19.53 -0.96
N ASN A 172 -4.15 20.01 0.14
CA ASN A 172 -4.14 21.42 0.47
C ASN A 172 -3.40 22.24 -0.59
N GLY A 173 -2.24 21.75 -1.07
CA GLY A 173 -1.51 22.38 -2.16
C GLY A 173 -2.31 22.48 -3.45
N VAL A 174 -2.99 21.42 -3.85
CA VAL A 174 -3.89 21.42 -5.02
C VAL A 174 -5.04 22.41 -4.84
N LEU A 175 -5.68 22.41 -3.67
CA LEU A 175 -6.77 23.35 -3.35
C LEU A 175 -6.32 24.81 -3.42
N GLU A 176 -5.10 25.10 -2.97
CA GLU A 176 -4.53 26.46 -3.04
C GLU A 176 -4.31 26.90 -4.49
N VAL A 177 -3.76 26.03 -5.34
CA VAL A 177 -3.62 26.29 -6.78
C VAL A 177 -4.98 26.56 -7.42
N VAL A 178 -5.97 25.69 -7.18
CA VAL A 178 -7.32 25.86 -7.73
C VAL A 178 -7.97 27.18 -7.26
N ARG A 179 -7.81 27.54 -5.99
CA ARG A 179 -8.33 28.81 -5.45
C ARG A 179 -7.67 30.02 -6.12
N ASN A 180 -6.35 29.97 -6.28
CA ASN A 180 -5.60 31.06 -6.91
C ASN A 180 -5.98 31.25 -8.38
N GLU A 181 -6.10 30.14 -9.13
CA GLU A 181 -6.56 30.20 -10.53
C GLU A 181 -8.02 30.70 -10.65
N ARG A 182 -8.90 30.30 -9.74
CA ARG A 182 -10.27 30.83 -9.69
C ARG A 182 -10.29 32.34 -9.46
N ILE A 183 -9.47 32.85 -8.54
CA ILE A 183 -9.38 34.30 -8.27
C ILE A 183 -8.86 35.05 -9.50
N LYS A 184 -7.84 34.53 -10.19
CA LYS A 184 -7.32 35.11 -11.43
C LYS A 184 -8.40 35.15 -12.51
N MET A 185 -9.07 34.04 -12.76
CA MET A 185 -10.15 33.97 -13.76
C MET A 185 -11.29 34.97 -13.48
N VAL A 186 -11.69 35.11 -12.21
CA VAL A 186 -12.74 36.10 -11.85
C VAL A 186 -12.23 37.52 -12.08
N GLY A 187 -10.98 37.81 -11.70
CA GLY A 187 -10.40 39.14 -11.93
C GLY A 187 -10.21 39.49 -13.42
N GLU A 188 -9.83 38.52 -14.26
CA GLU A 188 -9.74 38.69 -15.71
C GLU A 188 -11.11 38.95 -16.31
N ARG A 189 -12.12 38.19 -15.91
CA ARG A 189 -13.50 38.36 -16.42
C ARG A 189 -14.09 39.71 -16.03
N GLU A 190 -13.80 40.19 -14.81
CA GLU A 190 -14.24 41.54 -14.41
C GLU A 190 -13.54 42.65 -15.20
N ARG A 191 -12.26 42.48 -15.58
CA ARG A 191 -11.53 43.41 -16.41
C ARG A 191 -12.11 43.46 -17.83
N GLU A 192 -12.36 42.29 -18.44
CA GLU A 192 -13.00 42.21 -19.76
C GLU A 192 -14.37 42.84 -19.77
N LEU A 193 -15.18 42.64 -18.73
CA LEU A 193 -16.48 43.29 -18.60
C LEU A 193 -16.37 44.83 -18.53
N ARG A 194 -15.44 45.36 -17.73
CA ARG A 194 -15.19 46.79 -17.63
C ARG A 194 -14.68 47.39 -18.94
N GLU A 195 -13.82 46.68 -19.68
CA GLU A 195 -13.35 47.10 -21.00
C GLU A 195 -14.47 47.11 -22.01
N MET A 196 -15.38 46.13 -21.99
CA MET A 196 -16.55 46.11 -22.87
C MET A 196 -17.53 47.25 -22.53
N GLU A 197 -17.81 47.50 -21.25
CA GLU A 197 -18.64 48.63 -20.81
C GLU A 197 -18.02 49.99 -21.20
N GLY A 198 -16.70 50.12 -21.08
CA GLY A 198 -15.97 51.32 -21.51
C GLY A 198 -16.05 51.57 -23.02
N ARG A 199 -16.05 50.51 -23.83
CA ARG A 199 -16.25 50.61 -25.31
C ARG A 199 -17.67 50.96 -25.68
N VAL A 200 -18.66 50.48 -25.02
CA VAL A 200 -20.06 50.78 -25.23
C VAL A 200 -20.40 52.25 -24.85
N ASN A 201 -19.89 52.74 -23.72
CA ASN A 201 -20.10 54.09 -23.23
C ASN A 201 -19.23 55.13 -23.94
N GLY A 202 -18.05 54.75 -24.52
CA GLY A 202 -17.16 55.63 -25.26
C GLY A 202 -17.57 55.83 -26.74
N GLY A 203 -18.49 55.01 -27.26
CA GLY A 203 -18.96 55.07 -28.68
C GLY A 203 -20.09 56.03 -28.98
N GLY A 204 -20.59 56.79 -27.98
CA GLY A 204 -21.74 57.71 -28.07
C GLY A 204 -21.44 59.17 -28.25
N GLY A 205 -20.27 59.61 -28.77
CA GLY A 205 -20.00 61.01 -28.90
C GLY A 205 -18.90 61.38 -29.87
N ALA A 206 -19.14 61.39 -31.19
CA ALA A 206 -18.53 62.30 -32.14
C ALA A 206 -19.06 61.99 -33.54
N GLY A 207 -20.19 62.53 -33.87
CA GLY A 207 -20.59 62.82 -35.26
C GLY A 207 -20.09 64.21 -35.62
N GLY A 208 -19.27 64.29 -36.66
CA GLY A 208 -19.08 65.61 -37.32
C GLY A 208 -17.66 65.87 -37.79
N GLY A 209 -17.45 65.79 -39.13
CA GLY A 209 -16.53 66.69 -39.75
C GLY A 209 -15.31 66.11 -40.45
N GLY A 210 -15.43 65.87 -41.74
CA GLY A 210 -14.63 66.49 -42.82
C GLY A 210 -13.20 65.97 -43.07
N GLY A 211 -13.00 65.46 -44.30
CA GLY A 211 -11.86 65.89 -45.10
C GLY A 211 -10.69 64.93 -45.29
N GLY A 212 -10.67 64.30 -46.42
CA GLY A 212 -9.57 64.22 -47.37
C GLY A 212 -8.17 63.73 -46.96
N GLY A 213 -7.69 62.71 -47.68
CA GLY A 213 -6.27 62.50 -47.74
C GLY A 213 -5.85 61.08 -48.14
N ARG A 214 -5.56 60.98 -49.45
CA ARG A 214 -4.91 59.83 -50.08
C ARG A 214 -3.51 59.56 -49.47
N GLY A 215 -3.12 58.30 -49.34
CA GLY A 215 -1.74 57.90 -49.11
C GLY A 215 -1.54 56.38 -49.23
N MET A 216 -0.96 56.01 -50.37
CA MET A 216 -0.45 54.64 -50.69
C MET A 216 0.75 54.24 -49.90
N GLY A 217 0.95 52.93 -49.73
CA GLY A 217 2.25 52.25 -49.39
C GLY A 217 2.06 51.24 -48.29
N GLY A 218 2.16 49.95 -48.46
CA GLY A 218 3.18 49.16 -49.11
C GLY A 218 4.02 48.44 -48.05
N GLY A 219 3.98 47.12 -48.04
CA GLY A 219 5.04 46.31 -47.42
C GLY A 219 4.59 45.36 -46.32
N ARG A 220 4.29 44.13 -46.62
CA ARG A 220 5.09 42.90 -46.63
C ARG A 220 5.73 42.48 -45.32
N ASN A 221 5.53 41.17 -45.09
CA ASN A 221 6.28 40.16 -44.28
C ASN A 221 5.90 40.09 -42.80
N GLY A 222 5.46 38.99 -42.33
CA GLY A 222 5.84 37.57 -42.54
C GLY A 222 6.56 37.09 -41.30
N THR A 223 6.01 36.21 -40.60
CA THR A 223 6.68 34.99 -40.13
C THR A 223 5.85 34.34 -39.02
N ALA A 224 5.37 33.19 -39.36
CA ALA A 224 4.88 32.21 -38.42
C ALA A 224 6.06 31.67 -37.58
N ALA A 225 5.84 31.55 -36.29
CA ALA A 225 6.67 30.69 -35.48
C ALA A 225 5.74 29.76 -34.70
N GLY A 226 5.68 28.51 -35.16
CA GLY A 226 5.10 27.39 -34.47
C GLY A 226 5.86 27.15 -33.14
N ARG A 227 5.15 26.85 -32.13
CA ARG A 227 5.72 26.23 -30.93
C ARG A 227 5.19 24.81 -30.84
N ASP A 228 6.11 23.89 -31.14
CA ASP A 228 5.96 22.48 -30.87
C ASP A 228 5.76 22.30 -29.36
N PHE A 229 4.71 21.57 -29.04
CA PHE A 229 4.49 21.03 -27.70
C PHE A 229 5.06 19.63 -27.70
N ASP A 230 6.28 19.49 -27.15
CA ASP A 230 6.91 18.21 -26.89
C ASP A 230 6.33 17.65 -25.58
N MET A 231 5.58 16.56 -25.68
CA MET A 231 5.17 15.74 -24.56
C MET A 231 6.22 14.64 -24.38
N GLY A 232 7.20 14.88 -23.53
CA GLY A 232 8.06 13.82 -22.99
C GLY A 232 7.32 12.99 -21.95
N MET A 233 7.01 11.76 -22.33
CA MET A 233 6.72 10.66 -21.41
C MET A 233 8.03 10.10 -20.91
N ASP A 234 8.20 10.06 -19.60
CA ASP A 234 8.98 9.04 -18.88
C ASP A 234 8.30 8.74 -17.53
#